data_a781dac677d151a9adab2bfd0a0fbfed
#
_entry.id   a781dac677d151a9adab2bfd0a0fbfed
#
_cell.length_a   1.000
_cell.length_b   1.000
_cell.length_c   1.000
_cell.angle_alpha   90.00
_cell.angle_beta   90.00
_cell.angle_gamma   90.00
#
_symmetry.space_group_name_H-M   'P 1'
#
loop_
_entity.id
_entity.type
_entity.pdbx_description
1 polymer ?
#
loop_
_entity_poly.entity_id
_entity_poly.type
_entity_poly.pdbx_seq_one_letter_code
_entity_poly.pdbx_strand_id
1 'polypeptide(L)'
;DDDRKWVLQRLIEEELLVQRALDLGMLNTDNDVRGAIVRALIASLNNEAAAVSPSEKDLINYYEAHKERFTYPATVAVNIWTADTKRDALLLQQSIEENTGPLKLKNTRFLKNIPDGLLTINKLREYVGPSLVSLILAGMEKKVVMHSSQGRWYIVKIKEKRDSITEPYDDIKYQVQAEYMRFEADRILRDYINNLKDNAAIKIIDQYDE
;
A
#
# COMPACT_ATOMS: atom_id res chain seq x y z
N ASP A 1 45.32 -26.31 -20.14
CA ASP A 1 46.07 -26.29 -18.86
C ASP A 1 46.38 -24.89 -18.35
N ASP A 2 46.65 -23.91 -19.22
CA ASP A 2 46.98 -22.54 -18.79
C ASP A 2 45.79 -21.78 -18.24
N ASP A 3 44.60 -21.93 -18.80
CA ASP A 3 43.36 -21.32 -18.28
C ASP A 3 43.04 -21.81 -16.86
N ARG A 4 43.27 -23.10 -16.61
CA ARG A 4 43.04 -23.69 -15.28
C ARG A 4 44.02 -23.15 -14.24
N LYS A 5 45.28 -22.96 -14.61
CA LYS A 5 46.29 -22.35 -13.74
C LYS A 5 45.97 -20.89 -13.46
N TRP A 6 45.53 -20.15 -14.46
CA TRP A 6 45.14 -18.76 -14.31
C TRP A 6 43.94 -18.60 -13.37
N VAL A 7 42.89 -19.44 -13.55
CA VAL A 7 41.72 -19.44 -12.65
C VAL A 7 42.13 -19.78 -11.21
N LEU A 8 42.99 -20.81 -11.04
CA LEU A 8 43.47 -21.20 -9.71
C LEU A 8 44.25 -20.09 -9.05
N GLN A 9 45.11 -19.40 -9.77
CA GLN A 9 45.89 -18.29 -9.26
C GLN A 9 44.96 -17.15 -8.77
N ARG A 10 43.94 -16.81 -9.54
CA ARG A 10 42.95 -15.82 -9.17
C ARG A 10 42.18 -16.17 -7.90
N LEU A 11 41.76 -17.42 -7.76
CA LEU A 11 41.06 -17.90 -6.57
C LEU A 11 41.97 -17.82 -5.31
N ILE A 12 43.26 -18.13 -5.47
CA ILE A 12 44.24 -18.01 -4.38
C ILE A 12 44.38 -16.52 -3.95
N GLU A 13 44.52 -15.62 -4.92
CA GLU A 13 44.66 -14.17 -4.65
C GLU A 13 43.40 -13.61 -3.96
N GLU A 14 42.22 -14.01 -4.42
CA GLU A 14 40.93 -13.63 -3.81
C GLU A 14 40.86 -14.12 -2.36
N GLU A 15 41.18 -15.41 -2.12
CA GLU A 15 41.16 -15.99 -0.77
C GLU A 15 42.12 -15.28 0.19
N LEU A 16 43.35 -14.98 -0.27
CA LEU A 16 44.34 -14.25 0.51
C LEU A 16 43.84 -12.85 0.89
N LEU A 17 43.13 -12.15 0.00
CA LEU A 17 42.53 -10.84 0.28
C LEU A 17 41.40 -10.97 1.29
N VAL A 18 40.56 -11.98 1.19
CA VAL A 18 39.47 -12.24 2.16
C VAL A 18 40.07 -12.52 3.54
N GLN A 19 41.06 -13.42 3.64
CA GLN A 19 41.73 -13.69 4.91
C GLN A 19 42.32 -12.42 5.51
N ARG A 20 42.97 -11.59 4.70
CA ARG A 20 43.52 -10.30 5.16
C ARG A 20 42.46 -9.34 5.66
N ALA A 21 41.31 -9.26 5.01
CA ALA A 21 40.19 -8.45 5.45
C ALA A 21 39.64 -8.90 6.83
N LEU A 22 39.56 -10.21 7.04
CA LEU A 22 39.18 -10.80 8.35
C LEU A 22 40.20 -10.45 9.43
N ASP A 23 41.51 -10.58 9.17
CA ASP A 23 42.60 -10.22 10.10
C ASP A 23 42.56 -8.73 10.49
N LEU A 24 42.19 -7.86 9.55
CA LEU A 24 42.02 -6.42 9.78
C LEU A 24 40.75 -6.09 10.54
N GLY A 25 39.87 -7.06 10.81
CA GLY A 25 38.60 -6.85 11.51
C GLY A 25 37.57 -6.04 10.70
N MET A 26 37.66 -6.05 9.36
CA MET A 26 36.75 -5.28 8.50
C MET A 26 35.27 -5.63 8.72
N LEU A 27 34.97 -6.86 9.13
CA LEU A 27 33.63 -7.26 9.55
C LEU A 27 33.05 -6.41 10.68
N ASN A 28 33.88 -5.86 11.55
CA ASN A 28 33.46 -5.11 12.71
C ASN A 28 33.55 -3.58 12.49
N THR A 29 34.40 -3.14 11.57
CA THR A 29 34.76 -1.73 11.38
C THR A 29 34.23 -1.13 10.10
N ASP A 30 33.89 -1.95 9.09
CA ASP A 30 33.46 -1.49 7.78
C ASP A 30 31.97 -1.80 7.55
N ASN A 31 31.16 -0.74 7.40
CA ASN A 31 29.72 -0.85 7.22
C ASN A 31 29.34 -1.44 5.86
N ASP A 32 30.16 -1.24 4.82
CA ASP A 32 29.88 -1.76 3.47
C ASP A 32 30.10 -3.28 3.44
N VAL A 33 31.15 -3.78 4.09
CA VAL A 33 31.41 -5.21 4.26
C VAL A 33 30.27 -5.86 5.05
N ARG A 34 29.85 -5.27 6.18
CA ARG A 34 28.72 -5.76 6.96
C ARG A 34 27.43 -5.79 6.15
N GLY A 35 27.14 -4.70 5.44
CA GLY A 35 25.98 -4.62 4.57
C GLY A 35 26.01 -5.66 3.43
N ALA A 36 27.16 -5.96 2.86
CA ALA A 36 27.30 -6.98 1.83
C ALA A 36 26.99 -8.39 2.36
N ILE A 37 27.48 -8.73 3.55
CA ILE A 37 27.22 -10.02 4.20
C ILE A 37 25.73 -10.17 4.52
N VAL A 38 25.11 -9.14 5.10
CA VAL A 38 23.66 -9.17 5.41
C VAL A 38 22.84 -9.37 4.13
N ARG A 39 23.16 -8.64 3.06
CA ARG A 39 22.48 -8.81 1.76
C ARG A 39 22.68 -10.21 1.19
N ALA A 40 23.89 -10.76 1.26
CA ALA A 40 24.18 -12.11 0.77
C ALA A 40 23.40 -13.19 1.54
N LEU A 41 23.31 -13.05 2.88
CA LEU A 41 22.55 -13.96 3.72
C LEU A 41 21.04 -13.89 3.40
N ILE A 42 20.49 -12.68 3.29
CA ILE A 42 19.07 -12.50 2.91
C ILE A 42 18.79 -13.09 1.53
N ALA A 43 19.70 -12.88 0.56
CA ALA A 43 19.57 -13.45 -0.79
C ALA A 43 19.58 -15.00 -0.75
N SER A 44 20.43 -15.61 0.07
CA SER A 44 20.46 -17.05 0.26
C SER A 44 19.15 -17.61 0.80
N LEU A 45 18.58 -16.97 1.84
CA LEU A 45 17.28 -17.35 2.40
C LEU A 45 16.13 -17.20 1.39
N ASN A 46 16.14 -16.12 0.60
CA ASN A 46 15.15 -15.92 -0.44
C ASN A 46 15.26 -16.98 -1.57
N ASN A 47 16.46 -17.41 -1.92
CA ASN A 47 16.68 -18.48 -2.91
C ASN A 47 16.16 -19.83 -2.40
N GLU A 48 16.36 -20.14 -1.11
CA GLU A 48 15.78 -21.33 -0.48
C GLU A 48 14.25 -21.29 -0.49
N ALA A 49 13.66 -20.15 -0.15
CA ALA A 49 12.22 -19.93 -0.23
C ALA A 49 11.67 -20.11 -1.65
N ALA A 50 12.38 -19.58 -2.65
CA ALA A 50 11.99 -19.66 -4.06
C ALA A 50 12.09 -21.08 -4.65
N ALA A 51 12.89 -21.96 -4.07
CA ALA A 51 13.04 -23.34 -4.51
C ALA A 51 11.79 -24.20 -4.22
N VAL A 52 10.93 -23.76 -3.30
CA VAL A 52 9.69 -24.47 -2.95
C VAL A 52 8.54 -23.88 -3.76
N SER A 53 8.02 -24.67 -4.72
CA SER A 53 6.81 -24.29 -5.45
C SER A 53 5.59 -24.46 -4.54
N PRO A 54 4.74 -23.42 -4.35
CA PRO A 54 3.54 -23.54 -3.55
C PRO A 54 2.52 -24.48 -4.21
N SER A 55 1.80 -25.24 -3.39
CA SER A 55 0.66 -26.01 -3.89
C SER A 55 -0.51 -25.08 -4.24
N GLU A 56 -1.39 -25.53 -5.11
CA GLU A 56 -2.60 -24.76 -5.44
C GLU A 56 -3.47 -24.49 -4.20
N LYS A 57 -3.50 -25.43 -3.28
CA LYS A 57 -4.21 -25.30 -2.01
C LYS A 57 -3.63 -24.16 -1.16
N ASP A 58 -2.32 -24.00 -1.14
CA ASP A 58 -1.66 -22.92 -0.39
C ASP A 58 -2.00 -21.56 -0.99
N LEU A 59 -2.02 -21.48 -2.33
CA LEU A 59 -2.38 -20.26 -3.05
C LEU A 59 -3.85 -19.86 -2.81
N ILE A 60 -4.76 -20.81 -2.85
CA ILE A 60 -6.18 -20.58 -2.57
C ILE A 60 -6.37 -20.14 -1.12
N ASN A 61 -5.73 -20.80 -0.16
CA ASN A 61 -5.81 -20.43 1.25
C ASN A 61 -5.27 -19.01 1.49
N TYR A 62 -4.16 -18.66 0.84
CA TYR A 62 -3.58 -17.33 0.93
C TYR A 62 -4.50 -16.27 0.34
N TYR A 63 -5.07 -16.53 -0.83
CA TYR A 63 -6.03 -15.64 -1.47
C TYR A 63 -7.26 -15.41 -0.59
N GLU A 64 -7.86 -16.47 -0.03
CA GLU A 64 -9.01 -16.38 0.86
C GLU A 64 -8.72 -15.58 2.13
N ALA A 65 -7.52 -15.77 2.71
CA ALA A 65 -7.09 -15.08 3.92
C ALA A 65 -6.73 -13.60 3.68
N HIS A 66 -6.45 -13.20 2.42
CA HIS A 66 -5.96 -11.87 2.07
C HIS A 66 -6.74 -11.22 0.92
N LYS A 67 -8.05 -11.48 0.83
CA LYS A 67 -8.93 -10.97 -0.25
C LYS A 67 -8.85 -9.45 -0.42
N GLU A 68 -8.61 -8.72 0.67
CA GLU A 68 -8.47 -7.28 0.63
C GLU A 68 -7.28 -6.80 -0.24
N ARG A 69 -6.23 -7.61 -0.40
CA ARG A 69 -5.09 -7.30 -1.28
C ARG A 69 -5.43 -7.41 -2.77
N PHE A 70 -6.47 -8.20 -3.08
CA PHE A 70 -6.94 -8.49 -4.43
C PHE A 70 -8.26 -7.78 -4.73
N THR A 71 -8.60 -6.79 -3.91
CA THR A 71 -9.84 -6.04 -4.03
C THR A 71 -9.53 -4.60 -4.46
N TYR A 72 -10.05 -4.21 -5.62
CA TYR A 72 -10.07 -2.81 -6.01
C TYR A 72 -11.09 -2.07 -5.16
N PRO A 73 -10.68 -0.99 -4.47
CA PRO A 73 -11.59 -0.26 -3.60
C PRO A 73 -12.69 0.42 -4.41
N ALA A 74 -13.85 0.57 -3.80
CA ALA A 74 -14.93 1.39 -4.36
C ALA A 74 -14.44 2.81 -4.64
N THR A 75 -14.86 3.36 -5.77
CA THR A 75 -14.53 4.72 -6.19
C THR A 75 -15.77 5.50 -6.55
N VAL A 76 -15.72 6.82 -6.38
CA VAL A 76 -16.81 7.72 -6.67
C VAL A 76 -16.30 9.03 -7.27
N ALA A 77 -16.97 9.53 -8.29
CA ALA A 77 -16.77 10.87 -8.83
C ALA A 77 -17.93 11.76 -8.38
N VAL A 78 -17.61 12.89 -7.76
CA VAL A 78 -18.59 13.81 -7.19
C VAL A 78 -18.33 15.25 -7.60
N ASN A 79 -19.39 16.03 -7.69
CA ASN A 79 -19.33 17.47 -7.66
C ASN A 79 -20.00 17.95 -6.38
N ILE A 80 -19.36 18.86 -5.66
CA ILE A 80 -19.86 19.33 -4.37
C ILE A 80 -19.97 20.85 -4.38
N TRP A 81 -21.10 21.32 -3.92
CA TRP A 81 -21.40 22.73 -3.68
C TRP A 81 -21.74 22.95 -2.21
N THR A 82 -21.52 24.16 -1.76
CA THR A 82 -21.96 24.62 -0.43
C THR A 82 -22.95 25.75 -0.58
N ALA A 83 -23.91 25.85 0.36
CA ALA A 83 -24.83 26.94 0.50
C ALA A 83 -24.89 27.38 1.97
N ASP A 84 -25.02 28.68 2.21
CA ASP A 84 -25.10 29.24 3.57
C ASP A 84 -26.50 29.11 4.16
N THR A 85 -27.55 28.97 3.33
CA THR A 85 -28.94 28.82 3.77
C THR A 85 -29.58 27.54 3.23
N LYS A 86 -30.54 26.99 3.97
CA LYS A 86 -31.34 25.84 3.54
C LYS A 86 -32.10 26.13 2.25
N ARG A 87 -32.62 27.37 2.12
CA ARG A 87 -33.38 27.81 0.93
C ARG A 87 -32.51 27.73 -0.33
N ASP A 88 -31.31 28.30 -0.26
CA ASP A 88 -30.37 28.28 -1.42
C ASP A 88 -29.89 26.85 -1.73
N ALA A 89 -29.73 26.04 -0.70
CA ALA A 89 -29.39 24.61 -0.87
C ALA A 89 -30.48 23.83 -1.61
N LEU A 90 -31.76 24.04 -1.26
CA LEU A 90 -32.90 23.40 -1.94
C LEU A 90 -33.03 23.85 -3.39
N LEU A 91 -32.90 25.14 -3.68
CA LEU A 91 -32.96 25.68 -5.04
C LEU A 91 -31.80 25.12 -5.89
N LEU A 92 -30.61 25.03 -5.31
CA LEU A 92 -29.44 24.46 -6.00
C LEU A 92 -29.62 22.96 -6.23
N GLN A 93 -30.10 22.21 -5.24
CA GLN A 93 -30.39 20.78 -5.39
C GLN A 93 -31.37 20.55 -6.55
N GLN A 94 -32.49 21.25 -6.57
CA GLN A 94 -33.52 21.14 -7.60
C GLN A 94 -32.93 21.41 -8.99
N SER A 95 -32.16 22.49 -9.15
CA SER A 95 -31.56 22.84 -10.45
C SER A 95 -30.56 21.77 -10.96
N ILE A 96 -29.85 21.12 -10.02
CA ILE A 96 -28.91 20.06 -10.35
C ILE A 96 -29.66 18.76 -10.74
N GLU A 97 -30.76 18.46 -10.04
CA GLU A 97 -31.62 17.29 -10.33
C GLU A 97 -32.31 17.42 -11.68
N GLU A 98 -32.80 18.62 -12.02
CA GLU A 98 -33.44 18.93 -13.30
C GLU A 98 -32.46 19.05 -14.48
N ASN A 99 -31.12 18.91 -14.22
CA ASN A 99 -30.05 19.11 -15.21
C ASN A 99 -30.07 20.47 -15.92
N THR A 100 -30.67 21.49 -15.30
CA THR A 100 -30.66 22.88 -15.81
C THR A 100 -29.31 23.57 -15.55
N GLY A 101 -28.42 22.89 -14.86
CA GLY A 101 -27.11 23.37 -14.40
C GLY A 101 -27.19 24.01 -13.00
N PRO A 102 -26.07 24.16 -12.32
CA PRO A 102 -26.04 24.77 -10.99
C PRO A 102 -26.38 26.25 -11.06
N LEU A 103 -27.42 26.64 -10.33
CA LEU A 103 -27.80 28.05 -10.19
C LEU A 103 -26.66 28.84 -9.54
N LYS A 104 -26.29 29.96 -10.15
CA LYS A 104 -25.30 30.90 -9.58
C LYS A 104 -26.00 31.80 -8.55
N LEU A 105 -26.19 31.28 -7.34
CA LEU A 105 -26.73 32.04 -6.22
C LEU A 105 -25.59 32.72 -5.44
N LYS A 106 -25.85 33.91 -4.89
CA LYS A 106 -24.83 34.74 -4.21
C LYS A 106 -24.15 34.00 -3.04
N ASN A 107 -24.89 33.11 -2.37
CA ASN A 107 -24.45 32.38 -1.17
C ASN A 107 -24.14 30.91 -1.46
N THR A 108 -23.84 30.57 -2.70
CA THR A 108 -23.45 29.20 -3.08
C THR A 108 -22.04 29.18 -3.66
N ARG A 109 -21.28 28.10 -3.38
CA ARG A 109 -19.91 27.93 -3.86
C ARG A 109 -19.69 26.50 -4.33
N PHE A 110 -19.02 26.35 -5.48
CA PHE A 110 -18.51 25.07 -5.94
C PHE A 110 -17.16 24.77 -5.25
N LEU A 111 -16.98 23.58 -4.72
CA LEU A 111 -15.71 23.16 -4.12
C LEU A 111 -14.73 22.72 -5.21
N LYS A 112 -13.83 23.63 -5.60
CA LYS A 112 -12.82 23.40 -6.65
C LYS A 112 -11.62 22.58 -6.21
N ASN A 113 -11.46 22.37 -4.89
CA ASN A 113 -10.34 21.62 -4.31
C ASN A 113 -10.50 20.11 -4.42
N ILE A 114 -11.64 19.61 -4.89
CA ILE A 114 -11.88 18.19 -5.11
C ILE A 114 -11.51 17.88 -6.55
N PRO A 115 -10.57 16.93 -6.79
CA PRO A 115 -10.21 16.54 -8.16
C PRO A 115 -11.42 16.02 -8.95
N ASP A 116 -11.46 16.39 -10.23
CA ASP A 116 -12.45 15.82 -11.14
C ASP A 116 -12.02 14.38 -11.52
N GLY A 117 -12.93 13.44 -11.35
CA GLY A 117 -12.69 12.02 -11.64
C GLY A 117 -13.03 11.09 -10.48
N LEU A 118 -12.72 9.81 -10.66
CA LEU A 118 -12.97 8.77 -9.67
C LEU A 118 -11.94 8.85 -8.53
N LEU A 119 -12.42 9.03 -7.32
CA LEU A 119 -11.64 9.02 -6.09
C LEU A 119 -12.01 7.79 -5.26
N THR A 120 -11.04 7.17 -4.62
CA THR A 120 -11.32 6.17 -3.59
C THR A 120 -12.05 6.82 -2.42
N ILE A 121 -12.84 6.06 -1.70
CA ILE A 121 -13.60 6.54 -0.53
C ILE A 121 -12.66 7.14 0.52
N ASN A 122 -11.49 6.55 0.74
CA ASN A 122 -10.50 7.08 1.67
C ASN A 122 -9.95 8.44 1.20
N LYS A 123 -9.66 8.58 -0.10
CA LYS A 123 -9.19 9.84 -0.65
C LYS A 123 -10.25 10.94 -0.58
N LEU A 124 -11.50 10.62 -0.89
CA LEU A 124 -12.60 11.57 -0.74
C LEU A 124 -12.76 12.04 0.71
N ARG A 125 -12.55 11.15 1.71
CA ARG A 125 -12.59 11.47 3.14
C ARG A 125 -11.58 12.54 3.54
N GLU A 126 -10.41 12.56 2.93
CA GLU A 126 -9.41 13.60 3.20
C GLU A 126 -9.88 14.99 2.75
N TYR A 127 -10.68 15.07 1.68
CA TYR A 127 -11.18 16.35 1.16
C TYR A 127 -12.42 16.88 1.89
N VAL A 128 -13.33 16.00 2.30
CA VAL A 128 -14.66 16.43 2.75
C VAL A 128 -15.02 15.95 4.17
N GLY A 129 -14.16 15.18 4.79
CA GLY A 129 -14.36 14.63 6.13
C GLY A 129 -15.26 13.39 6.19
N PRO A 130 -15.24 12.66 7.31
CA PRO A 130 -15.93 11.38 7.45
C PRO A 130 -17.47 11.49 7.37
N SER A 131 -18.05 12.53 7.96
CA SER A 131 -19.50 12.69 8.02
C SER A 131 -20.13 12.84 6.62
N LEU A 132 -19.53 13.66 5.75
CA LEU A 132 -20.05 13.86 4.40
C LEU A 132 -19.85 12.61 3.55
N VAL A 133 -18.73 11.90 3.73
CA VAL A 133 -18.50 10.62 3.03
C VAL A 133 -19.54 9.57 3.43
N SER A 134 -19.85 9.43 4.73
CA SER A 134 -20.88 8.48 5.19
C SER A 134 -22.25 8.77 4.55
N LEU A 135 -22.56 10.03 4.35
CA LEU A 135 -23.80 10.44 3.68
C LEU A 135 -23.79 10.18 2.17
N ILE A 136 -22.65 10.41 1.52
CA ILE A 136 -22.48 10.06 0.10
C ILE A 136 -22.66 8.54 -0.06
N LEU A 137 -22.08 7.73 0.84
CA LEU A 137 -22.24 6.29 0.82
C LEU A 137 -23.69 5.85 1.07
N ALA A 138 -24.36 6.45 2.06
CA ALA A 138 -25.77 6.17 2.35
C ALA A 138 -26.74 6.65 1.24
N GLY A 139 -26.37 7.71 0.53
CA GLY A 139 -27.15 8.30 -0.55
C GLY A 139 -26.79 7.81 -1.95
N MET A 140 -26.00 6.77 -2.09
CA MET A 140 -25.44 6.31 -3.36
C MET A 140 -26.50 5.90 -4.42
N GLU A 141 -27.72 5.61 -4.02
CA GLU A 141 -28.84 5.38 -4.95
C GLU A 141 -29.43 6.68 -5.51
N LYS A 142 -29.17 7.79 -4.85
CA LYS A 142 -29.65 9.13 -5.23
C LYS A 142 -28.56 9.85 -6.00
N LYS A 143 -28.91 10.42 -7.17
CA LYS A 143 -27.95 11.21 -7.96
C LYS A 143 -27.48 12.48 -7.27
N VAL A 144 -28.28 13.03 -6.35
CA VAL A 144 -28.00 14.25 -5.59
C VAL A 144 -28.33 14.05 -4.11
N VAL A 145 -27.41 14.41 -3.23
CA VAL A 145 -27.58 14.30 -1.78
C VAL A 145 -27.34 15.68 -1.16
N MET A 146 -28.18 16.05 -0.18
CA MET A 146 -28.04 17.29 0.57
C MET A 146 -27.82 17.01 2.04
N HIS A 147 -26.89 17.71 2.66
CA HIS A 147 -26.54 17.57 4.06
C HIS A 147 -26.16 18.90 4.72
N SER A 148 -26.52 19.06 6.00
CA SER A 148 -26.09 20.18 6.82
C SER A 148 -25.00 19.75 7.81
N SER A 149 -23.87 20.45 7.80
CA SER A 149 -22.79 20.26 8.75
C SER A 149 -22.16 21.59 9.12
N GLN A 150 -21.90 21.81 10.40
CA GLN A 150 -21.26 23.04 10.93
C GLN A 150 -21.88 24.33 10.43
N GLY A 151 -23.23 24.40 10.39
CA GLY A 151 -23.96 25.58 9.96
C GLY A 151 -23.96 25.87 8.46
N ARG A 152 -23.43 24.96 7.66
CA ARG A 152 -23.36 25.06 6.19
C ARG A 152 -24.06 23.87 5.54
N TRP A 153 -24.65 24.09 4.39
CA TRP A 153 -25.31 23.07 3.59
C TRP A 153 -24.38 22.61 2.50
N TYR A 154 -24.30 21.30 2.32
CA TYR A 154 -23.53 20.62 1.27
C TYR A 154 -24.51 19.95 0.31
N ILE A 155 -24.32 20.18 -0.98
CA ILE A 155 -25.08 19.56 -2.06
C ILE A 155 -24.08 18.77 -2.89
N VAL A 156 -24.27 17.45 -2.96
CA VAL A 156 -23.37 16.54 -3.65
C VAL A 156 -24.08 15.90 -4.82
N LYS A 157 -23.57 16.10 -6.04
CA LYS A 157 -23.97 15.36 -7.23
C LYS A 157 -23.01 14.20 -7.42
N ILE A 158 -23.51 12.98 -7.36
CA ILE A 158 -22.75 11.77 -7.69
C ILE A 158 -22.76 11.61 -9.21
N LYS A 159 -21.58 11.70 -9.84
CA LYS A 159 -21.39 11.61 -11.29
C LYS A 159 -21.25 10.17 -11.73
N GLU A 160 -20.38 9.45 -11.04
CA GLU A 160 -20.06 8.06 -11.32
C GLU A 160 -19.73 7.34 -10.02
N LYS A 161 -20.06 6.07 -9.96
CA LYS A 161 -19.71 5.16 -8.86
C LYS A 161 -19.21 3.86 -9.45
N ARG A 162 -18.15 3.33 -8.86
CA ARG A 162 -17.70 1.95 -9.08
C ARG A 162 -17.65 1.25 -7.74
N ASP A 163 -18.29 0.12 -7.66
CA ASP A 163 -18.24 -0.71 -6.46
C ASP A 163 -16.86 -1.35 -6.31
N SER A 164 -16.53 -1.80 -5.10
CA SER A 164 -15.34 -2.60 -4.88
C SER A 164 -15.48 -3.93 -5.62
N ILE A 165 -14.42 -4.34 -6.29
CA ILE A 165 -14.38 -5.59 -7.04
C ILE A 165 -13.21 -6.41 -6.51
N THR A 166 -13.51 -7.59 -5.99
CA THR A 166 -12.49 -8.60 -5.69
C THR A 166 -12.33 -9.47 -6.92
N GLU A 167 -11.14 -9.52 -7.50
CA GLU A 167 -10.88 -10.36 -8.68
C GLU A 167 -10.94 -11.84 -8.31
N PRO A 168 -11.62 -12.68 -9.09
CA PRO A 168 -11.66 -14.13 -8.86
C PRO A 168 -10.25 -14.73 -8.90
N TYR A 169 -9.99 -15.71 -8.04
CA TYR A 169 -8.69 -16.38 -7.97
C TYR A 169 -8.19 -16.88 -9.33
N ASP A 170 -9.08 -17.47 -10.14
CA ASP A 170 -8.74 -18.06 -11.45
C ASP A 170 -8.19 -17.01 -12.42
N ASP A 171 -8.65 -15.76 -12.34
CA ASP A 171 -8.23 -14.67 -13.21
C ASP A 171 -6.87 -14.09 -12.80
N ILE A 172 -6.51 -14.21 -11.52
CA ILE A 172 -5.30 -13.57 -10.94
C ILE A 172 -4.32 -14.57 -10.31
N LYS A 173 -4.41 -15.85 -10.65
CA LYS A 173 -3.60 -16.91 -10.06
C LYS A 173 -2.10 -16.59 -10.02
N TYR A 174 -1.55 -16.05 -11.11
CA TYR A 174 -0.13 -15.65 -11.16
C TYR A 174 0.20 -14.49 -10.22
N GLN A 175 -0.72 -13.54 -10.08
CA GLN A 175 -0.55 -12.44 -9.13
C GLN A 175 -0.59 -12.95 -7.68
N VAL A 176 -1.55 -13.83 -7.37
CA VAL A 176 -1.64 -14.48 -6.05
C VAL A 176 -0.36 -15.27 -5.75
N GLN A 177 0.16 -16.01 -6.72
CA GLN A 177 1.43 -16.74 -6.56
C GLN A 177 2.61 -15.79 -6.27
N ALA A 178 2.73 -14.70 -7.01
CA ALA A 178 3.79 -13.73 -6.78
C ALA A 178 3.71 -13.07 -5.38
N GLU A 179 2.51 -12.72 -4.93
CA GLU A 179 2.28 -12.17 -3.58
C GLU A 179 2.53 -13.20 -2.48
N TYR A 180 2.09 -14.45 -2.68
CA TYR A 180 2.36 -15.55 -1.77
C TYR A 180 3.87 -15.79 -1.60
N MET A 181 4.63 -15.82 -2.70
CA MET A 181 6.08 -16.03 -2.66
C MET A 181 6.79 -14.91 -1.88
N ARG A 182 6.36 -13.67 -2.04
CA ARG A 182 6.89 -12.54 -1.24
C ARG A 182 6.55 -12.70 0.23
N PHE A 183 5.29 -13.04 0.52
CA PHE A 183 4.83 -13.27 1.90
C PHE A 183 5.63 -14.39 2.59
N GLU A 184 5.88 -15.50 1.90
CA GLU A 184 6.66 -16.62 2.43
C GLU A 184 8.13 -16.24 2.63
N ALA A 185 8.74 -15.51 1.69
CA ALA A 185 10.10 -15.02 1.84
C ALA A 185 10.24 -14.09 3.07
N ASP A 186 9.30 -13.17 3.26
CA ASP A 186 9.27 -12.29 4.44
C ASP A 186 9.01 -13.08 5.74
N ARG A 187 8.21 -14.13 5.68
CA ARG A 187 7.96 -15.02 6.84
C ARG A 187 9.22 -15.78 7.21
N ILE A 188 9.87 -16.43 6.26
CA ILE A 188 11.09 -17.20 6.48
C ILE A 188 12.19 -16.30 7.07
N LEU A 189 12.37 -15.10 6.52
CA LEU A 189 13.35 -14.14 7.04
C LEU A 189 13.04 -13.73 8.48
N ARG A 190 11.78 -13.42 8.79
CA ARG A 190 11.36 -13.07 10.16
C ARG A 190 11.59 -14.22 11.15
N ASP A 191 11.20 -15.43 10.77
CA ASP A 191 11.36 -16.62 11.60
C ASP A 191 12.84 -16.92 11.85
N TYR A 192 13.68 -16.77 10.80
CA TYR A 192 15.13 -16.90 10.94
C TYR A 192 15.72 -15.86 11.88
N ILE A 193 15.37 -14.58 11.73
CA ILE A 193 15.83 -13.49 12.61
C ILE A 193 15.36 -13.72 14.06
N ASN A 194 14.12 -14.17 14.27
CA ASN A 194 13.61 -14.46 15.60
C ASN A 194 14.40 -15.62 16.24
N ASN A 195 14.65 -16.67 15.48
CA ASN A 195 15.48 -17.78 15.98
C ASN A 195 16.90 -17.32 16.36
N LEU A 196 17.51 -16.42 15.55
CA LEU A 196 18.82 -15.85 15.91
C LEU A 196 18.74 -15.02 17.19
N LYS A 197 17.68 -14.23 17.40
CA LYS A 197 17.46 -13.44 18.62
C LYS A 197 17.30 -14.32 19.85
N ASP A 198 16.52 -15.38 19.74
CA ASP A 198 16.23 -16.30 20.84
C ASP A 198 17.49 -17.05 21.30
N ASN A 199 18.46 -17.24 20.40
CA ASN A 199 19.73 -17.92 20.68
C ASN A 199 20.89 -16.96 20.98
N ALA A 200 20.68 -15.64 20.92
CA ALA A 200 21.71 -14.63 21.17
C ALA A 200 21.57 -13.98 22.55
N ALA A 201 22.71 -13.76 23.23
CA ALA A 201 22.75 -12.92 24.42
C ALA A 201 22.77 -11.43 24.01
N ILE A 202 21.60 -10.83 23.87
CA ILE A 202 21.47 -9.42 23.44
C ILE A 202 21.45 -8.52 24.67
N LYS A 203 22.43 -7.58 24.76
CA LYS A 203 22.46 -6.50 25.77
C LYS A 203 22.32 -5.17 25.05
N ILE A 204 21.23 -4.46 25.32
CA ILE A 204 21.02 -3.08 24.85
C ILE A 204 21.61 -2.14 25.90
N ILE A 205 22.53 -1.26 25.48
CA ILE A 205 23.11 -0.22 26.32
C ILE A 205 22.55 1.09 25.78
N ASP A 206 21.58 1.68 26.50
CA ASP A 206 21.07 3.02 26.20
C ASP A 206 22.13 4.06 26.67
N GLN A 207 22.73 4.76 25.74
CA GLN A 207 23.70 5.86 26.00
C GLN A 207 23.02 7.24 26.10
N TYR A 208 21.69 7.31 26.26
CA TYR A 208 20.95 8.58 26.24
C TYR A 208 20.42 9.02 27.62
N ASP A 209 20.98 8.52 28.73
CA ASP A 209 20.75 9.07 30.06
C ASP A 209 22.00 9.88 30.51
N GLU A 210 22.17 11.07 29.91
CA GLU A 210 22.90 12.21 30.48
C GLU A 210 22.17 13.52 30.19
#